data_daa9d030142e4d05ff0c6f4030baca2c
#
_entry.id   daa9d030142e4d05ff0c6f4030baca2c
#
_cell.length_a   1.000
_cell.length_b   1.000
_cell.length_c   1.000
_cell.angle_alpha   90.00
_cell.angle_beta   90.00
_cell.angle_gamma   90.00
#
_symmetry.space_group_name_H-M   'P 1'
#
loop_
_entity.id
_entity.type
_entity.pdbx_description
1 polymer ?
#
loop_
_entity_poly.entity_id
_entity_poly.type
_entity_poly.pdbx_seq_one_letter_code
_entity_poly.pdbx_strand_id
1 'polypeptide(L)'
;ISVASTEQSEGLIHISDSIKELDAITKSNSQMAENAKYASSELENRAVRLKEVVSTFSLRQGTADEAFALVKKATALFRIAGMDVLQRITTDAEKQFSDRDMYVFAFDRQGQYRAFAGNESKLEVNLLKVPGLDGRKLVDDAFALPDKGGWVDYSIENPVTKRVEWKSSYIERISDDVVIGCGVYKSV
;
A
#
# COMPACT_ATOMS: atom_id res chain seq x y z
N ILE A 1 84.02 0.91 1.21
CA ILE A 1 83.26 0.17 2.27
C ILE A 1 82.45 1.17 3.07
N SER A 2 82.91 2.34 3.42
CA SER A 2 82.18 3.34 4.24
C SER A 2 80.95 3.89 3.55
N VAL A 3 80.93 4.17 2.22
CA VAL A 3 79.78 4.71 1.48
C VAL A 3 78.68 3.71 1.38
N ALA A 4 78.97 2.46 1.03
CA ALA A 4 77.97 1.39 0.94
C ALA A 4 77.26 1.08 2.28
N SER A 5 78.00 1.24 3.41
CA SER A 5 77.45 1.07 4.76
C SER A 5 76.51 2.20 5.15
N THR A 6 76.76 3.42 4.68
CA THR A 6 75.88 4.59 4.90
C THR A 6 74.59 4.45 4.10
N GLU A 7 74.69 4.08 2.81
CA GLU A 7 73.51 3.81 1.95
C GLU A 7 72.63 2.66 2.49
N GLN A 8 73.23 1.61 3.00
CA GLN A 8 72.48 0.54 3.70
C GLN A 8 71.78 1.01 4.96
N SER A 9 72.42 1.90 5.75
CA SER A 9 71.82 2.44 6.96
C SER A 9 70.62 3.33 6.63
N GLU A 10 70.72 4.19 5.60
CA GLU A 10 69.64 5.02 5.11
C GLU A 10 68.47 4.17 4.56
N GLY A 11 68.80 3.12 3.78
CA GLY A 11 67.78 2.18 3.30
C GLY A 11 67.02 1.45 4.42
N LEU A 12 67.72 1.06 5.51
CA LEU A 12 67.10 0.47 6.70
C LEU A 12 66.18 1.46 7.43
N ILE A 13 66.54 2.72 7.49
CA ILE A 13 65.70 3.78 8.07
C ILE A 13 64.39 3.91 7.24
N HIS A 14 64.51 4.00 5.92
CA HIS A 14 63.33 4.07 5.03
C HIS A 14 62.43 2.85 5.16
N ILE A 15 63.01 1.64 5.26
CA ILE A 15 62.21 0.42 5.49
C ILE A 15 61.49 0.47 6.84
N SER A 16 62.20 0.91 7.90
CA SER A 16 61.59 1.08 9.22
C SER A 16 60.44 2.06 9.24
N ASP A 17 60.57 3.16 8.55
CA ASP A 17 59.49 4.18 8.45
C ASP A 17 58.31 3.66 7.61
N SER A 18 58.58 2.95 6.53
CA SER A 18 57.52 2.27 5.75
C SER A 18 56.76 1.22 6.56
N ILE A 19 57.47 0.48 7.42
CA ILE A 19 56.81 -0.50 8.32
C ILE A 19 55.90 0.20 9.33
N LYS A 20 56.32 1.35 9.89
CA LYS A 20 55.49 2.14 10.82
C LYS A 20 54.21 2.65 10.11
N GLU A 21 54.37 3.11 8.86
CA GLU A 21 53.24 3.55 8.06
C GLU A 21 52.25 2.41 7.73
N LEU A 22 52.79 1.25 7.36
CA LEU A 22 51.95 0.02 7.18
C LEU A 22 51.23 -0.40 8.45
N ASP A 23 51.87 -0.30 9.61
CA ASP A 23 51.21 -0.62 10.91
C ASP A 23 50.07 0.38 11.18
N ALA A 24 50.29 1.67 10.94
CA ALA A 24 49.25 2.67 11.09
C ALA A 24 48.09 2.46 10.13
N ILE A 25 48.32 2.11 8.86
CA ILE A 25 47.33 1.79 7.85
C ILE A 25 46.54 0.52 8.27
N THR A 26 47.27 -0.47 8.74
CA THR A 26 46.64 -1.75 9.19
C THR A 26 45.72 -1.51 10.37
N LYS A 27 46.11 -0.69 11.32
CA LYS A 27 45.30 -0.29 12.46
C LYS A 27 44.05 0.51 12.04
N SER A 28 44.22 1.43 11.11
CA SER A 28 43.13 2.21 10.52
C SER A 28 42.14 1.31 9.77
N ASN A 29 42.64 0.35 8.98
CA ASN A 29 41.81 -0.61 8.27
C ASN A 29 41.03 -1.51 9.22
N SER A 30 41.64 -1.95 10.33
CA SER A 30 40.96 -2.72 11.37
C SER A 30 39.81 -1.93 11.99
N GLN A 31 40.03 -0.65 12.29
CA GLN A 31 38.99 0.24 12.82
C GLN A 31 37.86 0.47 11.80
N MET A 32 38.21 0.66 10.53
CA MET A 32 37.20 0.80 9.47
C MET A 32 36.38 -0.50 9.31
N ALA A 33 37.00 -1.66 9.40
CA ALA A 33 36.30 -2.94 9.34
C ALA A 33 35.33 -3.13 10.51
N GLU A 34 35.72 -2.75 11.73
CA GLU A 34 34.80 -2.75 12.87
C GLU A 34 33.64 -1.77 12.69
N ASN A 35 33.88 -0.56 12.23
CA ASN A 35 32.86 0.41 11.98
C ASN A 35 31.88 -0.06 10.88
N ALA A 36 32.39 -0.68 9.81
CA ALA A 36 31.57 -1.26 8.74
C ALA A 36 30.70 -2.40 9.26
N LYS A 37 31.22 -3.28 10.11
CA LYS A 37 30.48 -4.34 10.78
C LYS A 37 29.34 -3.78 11.64
N TYR A 38 29.61 -2.72 12.40
CA TYR A 38 28.60 -2.07 13.25
C TYR A 38 27.48 -1.43 12.40
N ALA A 39 27.84 -0.71 11.34
CA ALA A 39 26.91 -0.10 10.42
C ALA A 39 26.05 -1.14 9.69
N SER A 40 26.64 -2.27 9.29
CA SER A 40 25.92 -3.39 8.68
C SER A 40 24.88 -3.99 9.63
N SER A 41 25.25 -4.22 10.89
CA SER A 41 24.32 -4.74 11.90
C SER A 41 23.17 -3.76 12.19
N GLU A 42 23.45 -2.46 12.21
CA GLU A 42 22.41 -1.43 12.38
C GLU A 42 21.43 -1.40 11.20
N LEU A 43 21.94 -1.52 9.97
CA LEU A 43 21.12 -1.61 8.76
C LEU A 43 20.22 -2.85 8.77
N GLU A 44 20.74 -3.99 9.19
CA GLU A 44 19.98 -5.23 9.33
C GLU A 44 18.83 -5.08 10.33
N ASN A 45 19.08 -4.49 11.49
CA ASN A 45 18.06 -4.19 12.50
C ASN A 45 16.99 -3.22 11.98
N ARG A 46 17.39 -2.19 11.23
CA ARG A 46 16.44 -1.26 10.60
C ARG A 46 15.59 -1.94 9.53
N ALA A 47 16.18 -2.85 8.75
CA ALA A 47 15.45 -3.63 7.74
C ALA A 47 14.41 -4.56 8.37
N VAL A 48 14.75 -5.22 9.48
CA VAL A 48 13.81 -6.06 10.25
C VAL A 48 12.64 -5.22 10.77
N ARG A 49 12.92 -4.07 11.40
CA ARG A 49 11.87 -3.17 11.92
C ARG A 49 10.98 -2.64 10.79
N LEU A 50 11.56 -2.27 9.64
CA LEU A 50 10.80 -1.82 8.48
C LEU A 50 9.88 -2.93 7.97
N LYS A 51 10.38 -4.17 7.91
CA LYS A 51 9.57 -5.33 7.52
C LYS A 51 8.38 -5.56 8.48
N GLU A 52 8.59 -5.42 9.79
CA GLU A 52 7.51 -5.51 10.78
C GLU A 52 6.46 -4.41 10.60
N VAL A 53 6.89 -3.16 10.41
CA VAL A 53 6.00 -2.03 10.16
C VAL A 53 5.21 -2.25 8.88
N VAL A 54 5.86 -2.60 7.77
CA VAL A 54 5.20 -2.88 6.47
C VAL A 54 4.21 -4.04 6.58
N SER A 55 4.57 -5.12 7.29
CA SER A 55 3.66 -6.24 7.51
C SER A 55 2.40 -5.84 8.30
N THR A 56 2.56 -4.97 9.29
CA THR A 56 1.43 -4.44 10.07
C THR A 56 0.50 -3.58 9.22
N PHE A 57 1.04 -2.79 8.29
CA PHE A 57 0.25 -2.04 7.32
C PHE A 57 -0.48 -2.97 6.34
N SER A 58 0.20 -3.96 5.78
CA SER A 58 -0.40 -4.93 4.86
C SER A 58 -1.52 -5.75 5.50
N LEU A 59 -1.43 -6.03 6.82
CA LEU A 59 -2.50 -6.70 7.57
C LEU A 59 -3.74 -5.81 7.80
N ARG A 60 -3.61 -4.49 7.68
CA ARG A 60 -4.72 -3.54 7.86
C ARG A 60 -5.39 -3.12 6.55
N GLN A 61 -4.75 -3.33 5.43
CA GLN A 61 -5.28 -2.98 4.11
C GLN A 61 -5.68 -4.22 3.33
N GLY A 62 -6.78 -4.11 2.58
CA GLY A 62 -7.17 -5.12 1.63
C GLY A 62 -6.32 -5.10 0.37
N THR A 63 -6.37 -6.19 -0.37
CA THR A 63 -5.71 -6.33 -1.68
C THR A 63 -6.72 -6.19 -2.82
N ALA A 64 -6.21 -5.88 -4.02
CA ALA A 64 -7.05 -5.80 -5.23
C ALA A 64 -7.79 -7.13 -5.51
N ASP A 65 -7.12 -8.27 -5.32
CA ASP A 65 -7.74 -9.59 -5.53
C ASP A 65 -8.87 -9.86 -4.53
N GLU A 66 -8.70 -9.44 -3.26
CA GLU A 66 -9.75 -9.57 -2.25
C GLU A 66 -10.93 -8.64 -2.54
N ALA A 67 -10.69 -7.40 -2.97
CA ALA A 67 -11.75 -6.48 -3.37
C ALA A 67 -12.53 -7.01 -4.58
N PHE A 68 -11.82 -7.56 -5.58
CA PHE A 68 -12.44 -8.24 -6.72
C PHE A 68 -13.31 -9.41 -6.28
N ALA A 69 -12.80 -10.27 -5.39
CA ALA A 69 -13.53 -11.42 -4.87
C ALA A 69 -14.81 -11.01 -4.13
N LEU A 70 -14.77 -9.92 -3.34
CA LEU A 70 -15.95 -9.38 -2.65
C LEU A 70 -17.03 -8.91 -3.64
N VAL A 71 -16.64 -8.21 -4.73
CA VAL A 71 -17.59 -7.81 -5.78
C VAL A 71 -18.17 -9.02 -6.48
N LYS A 72 -17.34 -10.01 -6.85
CA LYS A 72 -17.86 -11.24 -7.49
C LYS A 72 -18.82 -12.02 -6.60
N LYS A 73 -18.57 -12.08 -5.30
CA LYS A 73 -19.50 -12.65 -4.33
C LYS A 73 -20.83 -11.90 -4.30
N ALA A 74 -20.77 -10.56 -4.24
CA ALA A 74 -21.97 -9.73 -4.19
C ALA A 74 -22.79 -9.81 -5.50
N THR A 75 -22.13 -9.78 -6.66
CA THR A 75 -22.79 -9.91 -7.97
C THR A 75 -23.39 -11.30 -8.19
N ALA A 76 -22.73 -12.36 -7.70
CA ALA A 76 -23.30 -13.70 -7.74
C ALA A 76 -24.58 -13.82 -6.91
N LEU A 77 -24.61 -13.21 -5.73
CA LEU A 77 -25.81 -13.16 -4.88
C LEU A 77 -26.91 -12.31 -5.52
N PHE A 78 -26.55 -11.21 -6.19
CA PHE A 78 -27.50 -10.38 -6.92
C PHE A 78 -28.23 -11.16 -8.03
N ARG A 79 -27.53 -12.02 -8.75
CA ARG A 79 -28.13 -12.90 -9.79
C ARG A 79 -29.17 -13.86 -9.24
N ILE A 80 -29.08 -14.22 -7.94
CA ILE A 80 -29.99 -15.15 -7.27
C ILE A 80 -31.16 -14.42 -6.60
N ALA A 81 -30.86 -13.34 -5.86
CA ALA A 81 -31.80 -12.67 -4.97
C ALA A 81 -32.23 -11.26 -5.47
N GLY A 82 -31.71 -10.80 -6.61
CA GLY A 82 -32.07 -9.49 -7.16
C GLY A 82 -31.72 -8.32 -6.23
N MET A 83 -32.58 -7.31 -6.22
CA MET A 83 -32.34 -6.05 -5.46
C MET A 83 -32.31 -6.24 -3.93
N ASP A 84 -32.85 -7.33 -3.39
CA ASP A 84 -32.82 -7.62 -1.95
C ASP A 84 -31.40 -7.76 -1.41
N VAL A 85 -30.42 -8.07 -2.29
CA VAL A 85 -29.00 -8.12 -1.93
C VAL A 85 -28.47 -6.76 -1.47
N LEU A 86 -28.98 -5.65 -2.00
CA LEU A 86 -28.52 -4.30 -1.60
C LEU A 86 -28.80 -4.04 -0.12
N GLN A 87 -29.94 -4.48 0.37
CA GLN A 87 -30.25 -4.37 1.80
C GLN A 87 -29.38 -5.31 2.64
N ARG A 88 -29.14 -6.54 2.18
CA ARG A 88 -28.24 -7.47 2.86
C ARG A 88 -26.81 -6.96 2.95
N ILE A 89 -26.31 -6.32 1.89
CA ILE A 89 -25.00 -5.66 1.89
C ILE A 89 -25.00 -4.51 2.91
N THR A 90 -26.03 -3.68 2.93
CA THR A 90 -26.11 -2.53 3.83
C THR A 90 -26.17 -2.95 5.30
N THR A 91 -26.91 -4.00 5.63
CA THR A 91 -26.99 -4.53 6.99
C THR A 91 -25.67 -5.21 7.40
N ASP A 92 -25.09 -6.01 6.51
CA ASP A 92 -23.83 -6.77 6.65
C ASP A 92 -23.58 -7.34 8.06
N ALA A 93 -24.62 -7.92 8.67
CA ALA A 93 -24.60 -8.38 10.05
C ALA A 93 -23.50 -9.41 10.35
N GLU A 94 -23.14 -10.21 9.34
CA GLU A 94 -22.11 -11.25 9.43
C GLU A 94 -20.76 -10.80 8.86
N LYS A 95 -20.59 -9.50 8.53
CA LYS A 95 -19.39 -8.94 7.89
C LYS A 95 -18.95 -9.71 6.64
N GLN A 96 -19.90 -10.06 5.81
CA GLN A 96 -19.65 -10.83 4.58
C GLN A 96 -19.25 -9.95 3.40
N PHE A 97 -19.51 -8.63 3.47
CA PHE A 97 -19.30 -7.64 2.43
C PHE A 97 -18.34 -6.53 2.86
N SER A 98 -17.76 -6.66 4.05
CA SER A 98 -16.72 -5.76 4.58
C SER A 98 -15.59 -6.57 5.20
N ASP A 99 -14.36 -6.15 4.97
CA ASP A 99 -13.16 -6.70 5.58
C ASP A 99 -12.08 -5.62 5.68
N ARG A 100 -11.55 -5.39 6.88
CA ARG A 100 -10.53 -4.37 7.16
C ARG A 100 -10.98 -2.97 6.71
N ASP A 101 -10.33 -2.40 5.68
CA ASP A 101 -10.67 -1.11 5.06
C ASP A 101 -11.50 -1.26 3.77
N MET A 102 -11.79 -2.50 3.37
CA MET A 102 -12.62 -2.82 2.21
C MET A 102 -14.10 -2.93 2.59
N TYR A 103 -14.94 -2.44 1.74
CA TYR A 103 -16.40 -2.55 1.85
C TYR A 103 -17.04 -2.56 0.46
N VAL A 104 -18.06 -3.39 0.30
CA VAL A 104 -18.90 -3.38 -0.90
C VAL A 104 -19.85 -2.20 -0.83
N PHE A 105 -19.97 -1.49 -1.93
CA PHE A 105 -20.93 -0.40 -2.12
C PHE A 105 -21.68 -0.58 -3.44
N ALA A 106 -22.83 0.05 -3.53
CA ALA A 106 -23.56 0.18 -4.79
C ALA A 106 -24.07 1.63 -4.92
N PHE A 107 -24.07 2.16 -6.13
CA PHE A 107 -24.66 3.48 -6.42
C PHE A 107 -25.33 3.50 -7.79
N ASP A 108 -26.23 4.47 -7.97
CA ASP A 108 -26.95 4.68 -9.21
C ASP A 108 -26.31 5.75 -10.10
N ARG A 109 -26.89 5.96 -11.29
CA ARG A 109 -26.46 6.99 -12.25
C ARG A 109 -26.57 8.42 -11.72
N GLN A 110 -27.39 8.65 -10.69
CA GLN A 110 -27.50 9.93 -10.01
C GLN A 110 -26.45 10.10 -8.90
N GLY A 111 -25.57 9.11 -8.73
CA GLY A 111 -24.53 9.08 -7.69
C GLY A 111 -25.06 8.80 -6.28
N GLN A 112 -26.33 8.36 -6.16
CA GLN A 112 -26.89 8.02 -4.85
C GLN A 112 -26.46 6.61 -4.44
N TYR A 113 -25.94 6.45 -3.23
CA TYR A 113 -25.66 5.12 -2.69
C TYR A 113 -26.96 4.32 -2.54
N ARG A 114 -26.94 3.08 -3.03
CA ARG A 114 -28.01 2.09 -2.93
C ARG A 114 -27.68 0.95 -1.98
N ALA A 115 -26.39 0.77 -1.69
CA ALA A 115 -25.90 -0.10 -0.63
C ALA A 115 -24.52 0.40 -0.16
N PHE A 116 -24.23 0.15 1.10
CA PHE A 116 -22.90 0.39 1.68
C PHE A 116 -22.71 -0.58 2.84
N ALA A 117 -21.73 -1.49 2.73
CA ALA A 117 -21.57 -2.60 3.66
C ALA A 117 -21.43 -2.13 5.11
N GLY A 118 -22.36 -2.60 5.94
CA GLY A 118 -22.40 -2.34 7.38
C GLY A 118 -22.68 -0.88 7.77
N ASN A 119 -23.17 -0.02 6.86
CA ASN A 119 -23.41 1.38 7.20
C ASN A 119 -24.61 2.00 6.44
N GLU A 120 -25.78 1.91 7.05
CA GLU A 120 -27.03 2.42 6.48
C GLU A 120 -27.05 3.96 6.33
N SER A 121 -26.35 4.70 7.20
CA SER A 121 -26.30 6.18 7.11
C SER A 121 -25.66 6.68 5.81
N LYS A 122 -24.85 5.84 5.16
CA LYS A 122 -24.25 6.18 3.86
C LYS A 122 -25.27 6.21 2.71
N LEU A 123 -26.44 5.62 2.87
CA LEU A 123 -27.51 5.69 1.85
C LEU A 123 -28.04 7.11 1.65
N GLU A 124 -27.85 8.01 2.63
CA GLU A 124 -28.21 9.42 2.52
C GLU A 124 -27.17 10.24 1.73
N VAL A 125 -25.99 9.66 1.49
CA VAL A 125 -24.87 10.33 0.82
C VAL A 125 -25.02 10.21 -0.71
N ASN A 126 -24.90 11.36 -1.39
CA ASN A 126 -24.80 11.41 -2.84
C ASN A 126 -23.36 11.74 -3.25
N LEU A 127 -22.76 10.91 -4.09
CA LEU A 127 -21.37 11.04 -4.56
C LEU A 127 -21.07 12.38 -5.22
N LEU A 128 -22.07 12.99 -5.90
CA LEU A 128 -21.91 14.28 -6.58
C LEU A 128 -21.77 15.46 -5.59
N LYS A 129 -22.08 15.21 -4.32
CA LYS A 129 -22.03 16.23 -3.24
C LYS A 129 -20.90 15.98 -2.24
N VAL A 130 -20.09 14.93 -2.42
CA VAL A 130 -18.99 14.62 -1.50
C VAL A 130 -17.83 15.60 -1.72
N PRO A 131 -17.44 16.38 -0.69
CA PRO A 131 -16.33 17.33 -0.83
C PRO A 131 -15.03 16.62 -1.20
N GLY A 132 -14.29 17.18 -2.17
CA GLY A 132 -12.99 16.65 -2.61
C GLY A 132 -13.06 15.41 -3.52
N LEU A 133 -14.27 14.91 -3.82
CA LEU A 133 -14.49 13.85 -4.79
C LEU A 133 -15.00 14.44 -6.10
N ASP A 134 -14.39 14.10 -7.23
CA ASP A 134 -15.01 14.27 -8.54
C ASP A 134 -16.08 13.18 -8.76
N GLY A 135 -17.23 13.39 -8.11
CA GLY A 135 -18.33 12.42 -8.11
C GLY A 135 -18.93 12.21 -9.49
N ARG A 136 -18.96 13.26 -10.34
CA ARG A 136 -19.46 13.15 -11.71
C ARG A 136 -18.57 12.23 -12.52
N LYS A 137 -17.26 12.48 -12.49
CA LYS A 137 -16.29 11.66 -13.18
C LYS A 137 -16.35 10.20 -12.71
N LEU A 138 -16.45 9.96 -11.40
CA LEU A 138 -16.55 8.60 -10.85
C LEU A 138 -17.78 7.87 -11.37
N VAL A 139 -18.95 8.51 -11.40
CA VAL A 139 -20.17 7.91 -11.92
C VAL A 139 -20.06 7.64 -13.42
N ASP A 140 -19.59 8.60 -14.20
CA ASP A 140 -19.44 8.46 -15.66
C ASP A 140 -18.44 7.33 -16.00
N ASP A 141 -17.28 7.29 -15.35
CA ASP A 141 -16.28 6.24 -15.53
C ASP A 141 -16.85 4.86 -15.16
N ALA A 142 -17.57 4.73 -14.05
CA ALA A 142 -18.15 3.47 -13.60
C ALA A 142 -19.20 2.92 -14.59
N PHE A 143 -20.05 3.78 -15.13
CA PHE A 143 -21.08 3.37 -16.10
C PHE A 143 -20.55 3.22 -17.52
N ALA A 144 -19.34 3.72 -17.82
CA ALA A 144 -18.65 3.49 -19.09
C ALA A 144 -17.91 2.13 -19.14
N LEU A 145 -17.77 1.44 -18.00
CA LEU A 145 -17.11 0.14 -17.94
C LEU A 145 -17.87 -0.92 -18.76
N PRO A 146 -17.16 -1.91 -19.33
CA PRO A 146 -17.80 -3.06 -19.95
C PRO A 146 -18.63 -3.88 -18.95
N ASP A 147 -19.57 -4.69 -19.44
CA ASP A 147 -20.48 -5.46 -18.58
C ASP A 147 -19.78 -6.39 -17.59
N LYS A 148 -18.59 -6.87 -17.92
CA LYS A 148 -17.75 -7.69 -17.03
C LYS A 148 -17.07 -6.89 -15.90
N GLY A 149 -17.25 -5.56 -15.90
CA GLY A 149 -16.65 -4.64 -14.93
C GLY A 149 -15.22 -4.23 -15.25
N GLY A 150 -14.65 -3.43 -14.36
CA GLY A 150 -13.30 -2.90 -14.48
C GLY A 150 -12.88 -2.11 -13.24
N TRP A 151 -11.66 -1.58 -13.28
CA TRP A 151 -11.11 -0.76 -12.20
C TRP A 151 -11.27 0.72 -12.50
N VAL A 152 -11.67 1.47 -11.45
CA VAL A 152 -11.79 2.93 -11.48
C VAL A 152 -10.97 3.51 -10.32
N ASP A 153 -10.12 4.48 -10.65
CA ASP A 153 -9.26 5.17 -9.68
C ASP A 153 -9.84 6.55 -9.36
N TYR A 154 -9.93 6.90 -8.08
CA TYR A 154 -10.42 8.18 -7.60
C TYR A 154 -9.89 8.50 -6.20
N SER A 155 -10.00 9.76 -5.77
CA SER A 155 -9.66 10.18 -4.41
C SER A 155 -10.92 10.34 -3.59
N ILE A 156 -10.95 9.76 -2.39
CA ILE A 156 -12.08 9.86 -1.46
C ILE A 156 -11.58 9.75 -0.01
N GLU A 157 -12.35 10.29 0.93
CA GLU A 157 -12.06 10.13 2.35
C GLU A 157 -12.10 8.64 2.76
N ASN A 158 -10.99 8.16 3.30
CA ASN A 158 -10.92 6.83 3.88
C ASN A 158 -11.67 6.83 5.22
N PRO A 159 -12.68 5.96 5.42
CA PRO A 159 -13.49 5.95 6.64
C PRO A 159 -12.71 5.56 7.90
N VAL A 160 -11.55 4.92 7.76
CA VAL A 160 -10.68 4.51 8.88
C VAL A 160 -9.71 5.63 9.25
N THR A 161 -8.97 6.17 8.27
CA THR A 161 -7.93 7.20 8.52
C THR A 161 -8.45 8.62 8.57
N LYS A 162 -9.68 8.87 8.05
CA LYS A 162 -10.30 10.21 7.90
C LYS A 162 -9.51 11.16 7.01
N ARG A 163 -8.67 10.64 6.13
CA ARG A 163 -7.89 11.39 5.15
C ARG A 163 -8.41 11.12 3.75
N VAL A 164 -8.25 12.10 2.87
CA VAL A 164 -8.47 11.89 1.44
C VAL A 164 -7.30 11.09 0.89
N GLU A 165 -7.61 9.91 0.38
CA GLU A 165 -6.62 8.95 -0.13
C GLU A 165 -7.04 8.44 -1.51
N TRP A 166 -6.06 8.03 -2.29
CA TRP A 166 -6.32 7.35 -3.55
C TRP A 166 -6.94 5.98 -3.30
N LYS A 167 -8.05 5.72 -3.99
CA LYS A 167 -8.75 4.44 -3.96
C LYS A 167 -8.88 3.87 -5.36
N SER A 168 -8.54 2.59 -5.51
CA SER A 168 -8.81 1.81 -6.71
C SER A 168 -9.96 0.86 -6.42
N SER A 169 -11.06 0.97 -7.16
CA SER A 169 -12.24 0.12 -6.96
C SER A 169 -12.53 -0.70 -8.20
N TYR A 170 -12.72 -2.01 -8.01
CA TYR A 170 -13.33 -2.84 -9.02
C TYR A 170 -14.84 -2.62 -8.98
N ILE A 171 -15.43 -2.30 -10.13
CA ILE A 171 -16.86 -1.96 -10.27
C ILE A 171 -17.46 -2.83 -11.37
N GLU A 172 -18.64 -3.38 -11.12
CA GLU A 172 -19.40 -4.19 -12.07
C GLU A 172 -20.84 -3.68 -12.12
N ARG A 173 -21.43 -3.65 -13.32
CA ARG A 173 -22.82 -3.26 -13.50
C ARG A 173 -23.73 -4.43 -13.13
N ILE A 174 -24.75 -4.16 -12.30
CA ILE A 174 -25.73 -5.17 -11.88
C ILE A 174 -27.12 -4.93 -12.50
N SER A 175 -27.39 -3.69 -12.94
CA SER A 175 -28.55 -3.34 -13.74
C SER A 175 -28.22 -2.12 -14.62
N ASP A 176 -29.19 -1.67 -15.44
CA ASP A 176 -29.00 -0.49 -16.29
C ASP A 176 -28.67 0.78 -15.50
N ASP A 177 -29.15 0.87 -14.26
CA ASP A 177 -29.06 2.05 -13.42
C ASP A 177 -28.19 1.87 -12.15
N VAL A 178 -27.68 0.67 -11.87
CA VAL A 178 -26.94 0.42 -10.63
C VAL A 178 -25.65 -0.34 -10.90
N VAL A 179 -24.57 0.15 -10.31
CA VAL A 179 -23.29 -0.53 -10.25
C VAL A 179 -22.96 -0.96 -8.81
N ILE A 180 -22.17 -2.01 -8.67
CA ILE A 180 -21.65 -2.50 -7.39
C ILE A 180 -20.13 -2.52 -7.45
N GLY A 181 -19.48 -2.17 -6.36
CA GLY A 181 -18.02 -2.11 -6.31
C GLY A 181 -17.44 -2.34 -4.93
N CYS A 182 -16.16 -2.65 -4.91
CA CYS A 182 -15.31 -2.68 -3.73
C CYS A 182 -13.91 -2.22 -4.12
N GLY A 183 -13.21 -1.54 -3.25
CA GLY A 183 -11.89 -1.04 -3.59
C GLY A 183 -10.94 -0.99 -2.40
N VAL A 184 -9.68 -0.80 -2.75
CA VAL A 184 -8.56 -0.70 -1.83
C VAL A 184 -7.97 0.70 -1.86
N TYR A 185 -7.54 1.19 -0.70
CA TYR A 185 -6.83 2.45 -0.60
C TYR A 185 -5.36 2.24 -0.91
N LYS A 186 -4.78 3.14 -1.70
CA LYS A 186 -3.34 3.13 -2.01
C LYS A 186 -2.63 3.99 -0.96
N SER A 187 -1.83 3.36 -0.10
CA SER A 187 -0.91 4.11 0.78
C SER A 187 0.11 4.86 -0.07
N VAL A 188 0.27 6.15 0.20
CA VAL A 188 1.36 6.99 -0.34
C VAL A 188 2.59 6.80 0.53
#